data_3b21d244ef88629e69d2db60a70a5ada
#
_entry.id   3b21d244ef88629e69d2db60a70a5ada
#
_cell.length_a   1.000
_cell.length_b   1.000
_cell.length_c   1.000
_cell.angle_alpha   90.00
_cell.angle_beta   90.00
_cell.angle_gamma   90.00
#
_symmetry.space_group_name_H-M   'P 1'
#
loop_
_entity.id
_entity.type
_entity.pdbx_description
1 polymer ?
#
loop_
_entity_poly.entity_id
_entity_poly.type
_entity_poly.pdbx_seq_one_letter_code
_entity_poly.pdbx_strand_id
1 'polypeptide(L)'
;MRRFFLSFVLLTTICGIVDAEAQHIVKQRVGVYNDGSEIVVREASTTLISEVVVQHEMFVAGPYARYAQKFLGERAPLVDRDEYRIIGADVAVLASGDCCTLAADVAAEDECADVGFGLIPIDRLSMEEQSLESAAYAAAEQIYALRRARLELVTGELGEGVFGEGLRSALREIERLEAEYLALFFGKRHTCRSVKHFVLPVEEGVANYVVARFHHEEGIVAQDDLSGDIVMITIRPTDMTYPAGNPKGRTAYRYANNARVSLSYGSEQLVERQLPIYEFGQTIYF
;
A
#
# COMPACT_ATOMS: atom_id res chain seq x y z
N MET A 1 -36.60 -44.41 3.24
CA MET A 1 -36.18 -44.14 1.85
C MET A 1 -34.87 -43.33 1.89
N ARG A 2 -33.75 -44.02 1.70
CA ARG A 2 -32.40 -43.46 1.69
C ARG A 2 -32.12 -42.95 0.26
N ARG A 3 -31.90 -41.66 0.09
CA ARG A 3 -31.38 -41.08 -1.18
C ARG A 3 -29.87 -40.95 -1.07
N PHE A 4 -29.18 -41.80 -1.85
CA PHE A 4 -27.75 -41.68 -2.13
C PHE A 4 -27.50 -40.50 -3.06
N PHE A 5 -26.69 -39.54 -2.62
CA PHE A 5 -26.09 -38.53 -3.50
C PHE A 5 -24.75 -39.07 -3.99
N LEU A 6 -24.69 -39.42 -5.26
CA LEU A 6 -23.47 -39.75 -5.97
C LEU A 6 -22.75 -38.42 -6.26
N SER A 7 -21.63 -38.21 -5.58
CA SER A 7 -20.70 -37.09 -5.86
C SER A 7 -19.83 -37.49 -7.04
N PHE A 8 -20.06 -36.86 -8.21
CA PHE A 8 -19.28 -37.03 -9.42
C PHE A 8 -18.03 -36.15 -9.30
N VAL A 9 -16.90 -36.74 -8.92
CA VAL A 9 -15.60 -36.07 -8.94
C VAL A 9 -15.11 -36.02 -10.38
N LEU A 10 -15.24 -34.86 -11.00
CA LEU A 10 -14.68 -34.57 -12.32
C LEU A 10 -13.17 -34.31 -12.18
N LEU A 11 -12.38 -35.35 -12.46
CA LEU A 11 -10.93 -35.28 -12.53
C LEU A 11 -10.54 -34.57 -13.84
N THR A 12 -10.43 -33.23 -13.82
CA THR A 12 -9.86 -32.49 -14.92
C THR A 12 -8.34 -32.65 -14.89
N THR A 13 -7.85 -33.52 -15.77
CA THR A 13 -6.42 -33.62 -16.13
C THR A 13 -6.03 -32.28 -16.77
N ILE A 14 -5.44 -31.38 -16.01
CA ILE A 14 -4.78 -30.18 -16.57
C ILE A 14 -3.51 -30.69 -17.27
N CYS A 15 -3.64 -30.89 -18.57
CA CYS A 15 -2.50 -31.02 -19.45
C CYS A 15 -1.77 -29.67 -19.39
N GLY A 16 -0.64 -29.61 -18.67
CA GLY A 16 0.21 -28.44 -18.63
C GLY A 16 0.74 -28.16 -20.02
N ILE A 17 0.11 -27.24 -20.72
CA ILE A 17 0.72 -26.56 -21.85
C ILE A 17 1.83 -25.74 -21.22
N VAL A 18 3.06 -26.22 -21.30
CA VAL A 18 4.23 -25.38 -21.10
C VAL A 18 4.22 -24.48 -22.34
N ASP A 19 3.60 -23.30 -22.20
CA ASP A 19 3.81 -22.19 -23.11
C ASP A 19 5.31 -21.90 -23.08
N ALA A 20 6.03 -22.36 -24.10
CA ALA A 20 7.33 -21.85 -24.43
C ALA A 20 7.08 -20.37 -24.79
N GLU A 21 7.14 -19.47 -23.77
CA GLU A 21 7.15 -18.04 -24.02
C GLU A 21 8.25 -17.76 -25.02
N ALA A 22 7.85 -17.41 -26.23
CA ALA A 22 8.77 -16.93 -27.23
C ALA A 22 9.48 -15.74 -26.62
N GLN A 23 10.77 -15.88 -26.31
CA GLN A 23 11.58 -14.81 -25.72
C GLN A 23 11.46 -13.60 -26.63
N HIS A 24 10.68 -12.63 -26.20
CA HIS A 24 10.49 -11.39 -26.95
C HIS A 24 11.78 -10.59 -26.84
N ILE A 25 12.64 -10.68 -27.84
CA ILE A 25 13.94 -10.03 -27.89
C ILE A 25 13.70 -8.54 -28.16
N VAL A 26 13.84 -7.71 -27.16
CA VAL A 26 13.78 -6.26 -27.28
C VAL A 26 15.13 -5.74 -27.76
N LYS A 27 15.13 -4.89 -28.82
CA LYS A 27 16.33 -4.28 -29.36
C LYS A 27 16.09 -2.81 -29.72
N GLN A 28 17.14 -2.01 -29.64
CA GLN A 28 17.12 -0.61 -30.03
C GLN A 28 18.32 -0.30 -30.94
N ARG A 29 18.10 0.49 -31.99
CA ARG A 29 19.21 1.00 -32.84
C ARG A 29 20.00 2.02 -32.02
N VAL A 30 21.32 1.86 -32.01
CA VAL A 30 22.23 2.71 -31.24
C VAL A 30 23.32 3.32 -32.13
N GLY A 31 23.99 4.35 -31.61
CA GLY A 31 25.06 5.07 -32.30
C GLY A 31 24.53 6.30 -33.01
N VAL A 32 25.37 6.81 -33.91
CA VAL A 32 25.10 8.03 -34.71
C VAL A 32 24.56 7.61 -36.08
N TYR A 33 23.36 8.05 -36.41
CA TYR A 33 22.75 7.73 -37.71
C TYR A 33 21.88 8.91 -38.21
N ASN A 34 21.68 8.96 -39.53
CA ASN A 34 20.77 9.91 -40.14
C ASN A 34 19.38 9.29 -40.29
N ASP A 35 18.36 9.97 -39.76
CA ASP A 35 16.96 9.55 -39.83
C ASP A 35 16.17 10.38 -40.88
N GLY A 36 16.85 10.67 -41.99
CA GLY A 36 16.25 11.36 -43.14
C GLY A 36 16.35 12.85 -43.08
N SER A 37 16.22 13.52 -41.95
CA SER A 37 16.30 14.96 -41.79
C SER A 37 17.29 15.41 -40.71
N GLU A 38 17.63 14.54 -39.76
CA GLU A 38 18.45 14.88 -38.59
C GLU A 38 19.51 13.82 -38.31
N ILE A 39 20.62 14.25 -37.70
CA ILE A 39 21.62 13.33 -37.14
C ILE A 39 21.16 12.96 -35.72
N VAL A 40 20.82 11.71 -35.55
CA VAL A 40 20.36 11.14 -34.26
C VAL A 40 21.54 10.44 -33.59
N VAL A 41 21.81 10.81 -32.35
CA VAL A 41 22.71 10.09 -31.43
C VAL A 41 21.82 9.38 -30.42
N ARG A 42 21.86 8.06 -30.40
CA ARG A 42 21.02 7.27 -29.49
C ARG A 42 21.84 6.22 -28.76
N GLU A 43 21.70 6.25 -27.46
CA GLU A 43 22.16 5.19 -26.57
C GLU A 43 20.95 4.43 -26.03
N ALA A 44 21.09 3.13 -25.85
CA ALA A 44 20.05 2.33 -25.23
C ALA A 44 20.35 2.23 -23.73
N SER A 45 19.46 2.79 -22.93
CA SER A 45 19.52 2.76 -21.49
C SER A 45 18.18 2.29 -20.92
N THR A 46 18.22 1.70 -19.75
CA THR A 46 17.04 1.25 -19.00
C THR A 46 16.89 2.09 -17.76
N THR A 47 15.67 2.58 -17.56
CA THR A 47 15.27 3.19 -16.30
C THR A 47 14.17 2.29 -15.70
N LEU A 48 14.36 1.86 -14.47
CA LEU A 48 13.37 1.12 -13.72
C LEU A 48 12.53 2.10 -12.89
N ILE A 49 11.25 1.77 -12.76
CA ILE A 49 10.37 2.35 -11.76
C ILE A 49 9.95 1.24 -10.81
N SER A 50 10.11 1.47 -9.52
CA SER A 50 9.57 0.59 -8.49
C SER A 50 8.50 1.32 -7.70
N GLU A 51 7.44 0.60 -7.42
CA GLU A 51 6.30 1.04 -6.61
C GLU A 51 6.31 0.25 -5.30
N VAL A 52 6.17 0.94 -4.19
CA VAL A 52 6.02 0.33 -2.87
C VAL A 52 4.77 0.89 -2.22
N VAL A 53 3.84 0.01 -1.91
CA VAL A 53 2.58 0.36 -1.24
C VAL A 53 2.74 0.17 0.26
N VAL A 54 2.62 1.25 1.00
CA VAL A 54 2.76 1.28 2.45
C VAL A 54 1.41 1.51 3.10
N GLN A 55 1.06 0.67 4.05
CA GLN A 55 -0.07 0.86 4.95
C GLN A 55 0.43 1.51 6.23
N HIS A 56 -0.21 2.59 6.63
CA HIS A 56 0.00 3.27 7.90
C HIS A 56 -1.22 3.04 8.80
N GLU A 57 -1.01 2.40 9.93
CA GLU A 57 -2.02 2.25 10.98
C GLU A 57 -1.69 3.21 12.12
N MET A 58 -2.58 4.18 12.30
CA MET A 58 -2.49 5.19 13.36
C MET A 58 -3.51 4.85 14.45
N PHE A 59 -3.05 4.77 15.68
CA PHE A 59 -3.92 4.67 16.83
C PHE A 59 -3.74 5.92 17.70
N VAL A 60 -4.83 6.66 17.91
CA VAL A 60 -4.87 7.83 18.79
C VAL A 60 -5.64 7.48 20.05
N ALA A 61 -4.99 7.62 21.20
CA ALA A 61 -5.59 7.31 22.50
C ALA A 61 -6.73 8.27 22.84
N GLY A 62 -7.78 7.77 23.43
CA GLY A 62 -8.91 8.58 23.83
C GLY A 62 -8.55 9.57 24.95
N PRO A 63 -9.09 10.80 24.93
CA PRO A 63 -8.82 11.79 25.98
C PRO A 63 -9.23 11.32 27.38
N TYR A 64 -10.19 10.40 27.48
CA TYR A 64 -10.68 9.82 28.73
C TYR A 64 -10.14 8.40 28.99
N ALA A 65 -9.13 7.94 28.28
CA ALA A 65 -8.60 6.58 28.39
C ALA A 65 -8.23 6.17 29.83
N ARG A 66 -7.68 7.10 30.63
CA ARG A 66 -7.34 6.87 32.05
C ARG A 66 -8.54 6.47 32.91
N TYR A 67 -9.73 6.91 32.52
CA TYR A 67 -10.97 6.69 33.27
C TYR A 67 -11.79 5.54 32.73
N ALA A 68 -11.38 4.88 31.65
CA ALA A 68 -12.11 3.79 31.02
C ALA A 68 -12.38 2.64 31.99
N GLN A 69 -11.37 2.20 32.76
CA GLN A 69 -11.54 1.16 33.75
C GLN A 69 -12.48 1.58 34.89
N LYS A 70 -12.43 2.83 35.31
CA LYS A 70 -13.25 3.34 36.41
C LYS A 70 -14.73 3.42 36.03
N PHE A 71 -15.05 3.91 34.84
CA PHE A 71 -16.42 4.20 34.42
C PHE A 71 -17.04 3.15 33.52
N LEU A 72 -16.22 2.42 32.74
CA LEU A 72 -16.69 1.41 31.77
C LEU A 72 -16.25 -0.02 32.12
N GLY A 73 -15.38 -0.18 33.15
CA GLY A 73 -14.94 -1.50 33.61
C GLY A 73 -13.80 -2.13 32.80
N GLU A 74 -13.35 -1.50 31.72
CA GLU A 74 -12.32 -2.02 30.81
C GLU A 74 -11.11 -1.08 30.73
N ARG A 75 -9.91 -1.65 30.50
CA ARG A 75 -8.70 -0.87 30.32
C ARG A 75 -8.59 -0.42 28.90
N ALA A 76 -8.18 0.85 28.69
CA ALA A 76 -7.90 1.43 27.41
C ALA A 76 -6.39 1.69 27.22
N PRO A 77 -5.88 1.68 25.98
CA PRO A 77 -4.54 2.13 25.67
C PRO A 77 -4.39 3.62 26.01
N LEU A 78 -3.25 4.01 26.58
CA LEU A 78 -2.99 5.38 27.06
C LEU A 78 -2.04 6.17 26.16
N VAL A 79 -1.44 5.51 25.17
CA VAL A 79 -0.39 6.08 24.33
C VAL A 79 -0.77 5.88 22.87
N ASP A 80 -0.56 6.92 22.09
CA ASP A 80 -0.70 6.88 20.65
C ASP A 80 0.34 5.91 20.06
N ARG A 81 0.01 5.31 18.93
CA ARG A 81 0.89 4.36 18.24
C ARG A 81 0.73 4.53 16.74
N ASP A 82 1.87 4.61 16.08
CA ASP A 82 1.97 4.55 14.63
C ASP A 82 2.67 3.24 14.23
N GLU A 83 2.13 2.57 13.24
CA GLU A 83 2.70 1.35 12.69
C GLU A 83 2.61 1.39 11.17
N TYR A 84 3.75 1.21 10.53
CA TYR A 84 3.85 1.14 9.07
C TYR A 84 4.15 -0.27 8.63
N ARG A 85 3.57 -0.68 7.50
CA ARG A 85 3.78 -1.99 6.91
C ARG A 85 3.78 -1.91 5.40
N ILE A 86 4.74 -2.57 4.75
CA ILE A 86 4.70 -2.76 3.30
C ILE A 86 3.65 -3.83 2.99
N ILE A 87 2.67 -3.49 2.16
CA ILE A 87 1.56 -4.38 1.80
C ILE A 87 1.56 -4.78 0.33
N GLY A 88 2.41 -4.15 -0.47
CA GLY A 88 2.55 -4.46 -1.89
C GLY A 88 3.77 -3.79 -2.49
N ALA A 89 4.24 -4.34 -3.59
CA ALA A 89 5.32 -3.76 -4.38
C ALA A 89 5.21 -4.21 -5.83
N ASP A 90 5.69 -3.38 -6.76
CA ASP A 90 5.88 -3.75 -8.15
C ASP A 90 7.14 -3.11 -8.74
N VAL A 91 7.62 -3.62 -9.87
CA VAL A 91 8.75 -3.10 -10.61
C VAL A 91 8.52 -3.22 -12.10
N ALA A 92 8.80 -2.15 -12.84
CA ALA A 92 8.60 -2.07 -14.27
C ALA A 92 9.72 -1.27 -14.95
N VAL A 93 9.83 -1.38 -16.28
CA VAL A 93 10.67 -0.50 -17.09
C VAL A 93 9.88 0.76 -17.41
N LEU A 94 10.49 1.91 -17.11
CA LEU A 94 9.93 3.20 -17.47
C LEU A 94 10.10 3.44 -18.98
N ALA A 95 9.00 3.68 -19.70
CA ALA A 95 9.09 3.99 -21.12
C ALA A 95 9.77 5.32 -21.40
N SER A 96 10.61 5.37 -22.44
CA SER A 96 11.28 6.61 -22.84
C SER A 96 10.22 7.65 -23.28
N GLY A 97 9.89 8.58 -22.45
CA GLY A 97 8.85 9.61 -22.66
C GLY A 97 8.05 9.92 -21.38
N ASP A 98 7.94 8.97 -20.47
CA ASP A 98 7.14 9.12 -19.25
C ASP A 98 7.91 9.77 -18.08
N CYS A 99 9.21 9.99 -18.25
CA CYS A 99 10.08 10.53 -17.20
C CYS A 99 9.66 11.90 -16.64
N CYS A 100 8.94 12.70 -17.43
CA CYS A 100 8.56 14.06 -17.01
C CYS A 100 7.20 14.10 -16.28
N THR A 101 6.35 13.11 -16.48
CA THR A 101 5.04 13.03 -15.80
C THR A 101 5.15 12.38 -14.42
N LEU A 102 6.03 11.39 -14.26
CA LEU A 102 6.19 10.67 -12.99
C LEU A 102 6.93 11.46 -11.91
N ALA A 103 7.79 12.43 -12.29
CA ALA A 103 8.45 13.30 -11.31
C ALA A 103 7.48 14.25 -10.57
N ALA A 104 6.29 14.47 -11.13
CA ALA A 104 5.24 15.28 -10.50
C ALA A 104 4.26 14.43 -9.63
N ASP A 105 4.11 13.13 -9.94
CA ASP A 105 3.22 12.22 -9.21
C ASP A 105 3.92 11.47 -8.05
N VAL A 106 5.23 11.63 -7.89
CA VAL A 106 6.01 11.02 -6.79
C VAL A 106 5.58 11.50 -5.41
N ALA A 107 4.76 12.53 -5.35
CA ALA A 107 4.23 13.12 -4.12
C ALA A 107 2.70 12.98 -3.96
N ALA A 108 2.09 11.89 -4.41
CA ALA A 108 0.77 11.54 -3.91
C ALA A 108 0.95 11.04 -2.46
N GLU A 109 1.20 11.99 -1.56
CA GLU A 109 0.94 11.78 -0.15
C GLU A 109 -0.57 11.58 -0.04
N ASP A 110 -1.02 10.36 0.20
CA ASP A 110 -2.32 10.14 0.78
C ASP A 110 -2.31 10.90 2.11
N GLU A 111 -2.88 12.09 2.12
CA GLU A 111 -3.15 12.81 3.36
C GLU A 111 -4.03 11.89 4.21
N CYS A 112 -3.40 11.22 5.18
CA CYS A 112 -4.16 10.55 6.21
C CYS A 112 -5.04 11.61 6.86
N ALA A 113 -6.35 11.44 6.77
CA ALA A 113 -7.30 12.37 7.36
C ALA A 113 -6.97 12.57 8.85
N ASP A 114 -7.00 13.81 9.29
CA ASP A 114 -6.79 14.14 10.72
C ASP A 114 -7.80 13.36 11.57
N VAL A 115 -7.29 12.52 12.49
CA VAL A 115 -8.10 11.68 13.37
C VAL A 115 -8.47 12.49 14.62
N GLY A 116 -9.16 13.61 14.41
CA GLY A 116 -9.69 14.41 15.51
C GLY A 116 -10.82 13.68 16.26
N PHE A 117 -10.92 13.90 17.58
CA PHE A 117 -12.12 13.54 18.33
C PHE A 117 -13.15 14.65 18.17
N GLY A 118 -14.23 14.36 17.44
CA GLY A 118 -15.40 15.23 17.45
C GLY A 118 -15.99 15.21 18.85
N LEU A 119 -15.73 16.26 19.63
CA LEU A 119 -16.47 16.47 20.85
C LEU A 119 -17.90 16.83 20.45
N ILE A 120 -18.87 16.01 20.81
CA ILE A 120 -20.28 16.38 20.75
C ILE A 120 -20.59 17.06 22.08
N PRO A 121 -20.50 18.39 22.19
CA PRO A 121 -20.85 19.08 23.42
C PRO A 121 -22.36 19.08 23.56
N ILE A 122 -22.83 18.40 24.59
CA ILE A 122 -24.24 18.44 24.98
C ILE A 122 -24.58 19.81 25.56
N ASP A 123 -23.61 20.45 26.21
CA ASP A 123 -23.73 21.82 26.72
C ASP A 123 -22.36 22.51 26.70
N ARG A 124 -22.24 23.58 25.92
CA ARG A 124 -20.99 24.32 25.71
C ARG A 124 -20.55 25.11 26.94
N LEU A 125 -21.47 25.48 27.79
CA LEU A 125 -21.19 26.30 29.00
C LEU A 125 -20.62 25.47 30.17
N SER A 126 -20.79 24.14 30.14
CA SER A 126 -20.32 23.27 31.21
C SER A 126 -18.88 22.77 31.02
N MET A 127 -18.28 22.95 29.86
CA MET A 127 -16.97 22.37 29.55
C MET A 127 -15.78 23.21 30.02
N GLU A 128 -15.93 24.51 30.23
CA GLU A 128 -14.82 25.39 30.64
C GLU A 128 -14.46 25.24 32.12
N GLU A 129 -15.36 24.73 32.96
CA GLU A 129 -15.16 24.60 34.42
C GLU A 129 -15.07 23.14 34.91
N GLN A 130 -15.27 22.15 34.06
CA GLN A 130 -15.28 20.74 34.46
C GLN A 130 -13.88 20.14 34.53
N SER A 131 -13.62 19.37 35.59
CA SER A 131 -12.44 18.51 35.62
C SER A 131 -12.55 17.43 34.56
N LEU A 132 -11.40 16.96 34.02
CA LEU A 132 -11.35 15.90 33.05
C LEU A 132 -12.09 14.63 33.50
N GLU A 133 -12.07 14.33 34.79
CA GLU A 133 -12.80 13.21 35.38
C GLU A 133 -14.31 13.41 35.31
N SER A 134 -14.79 14.63 35.59
CA SER A 134 -16.21 14.95 35.49
C SER A 134 -16.72 14.85 34.05
N ALA A 135 -15.93 15.34 33.10
CA ALA A 135 -16.25 15.20 31.67
C ALA A 135 -16.28 13.72 31.22
N ALA A 136 -15.32 12.91 31.68
CA ALA A 136 -15.30 11.47 31.43
C ALA A 136 -16.51 10.76 32.04
N TYR A 137 -16.91 11.12 33.25
CA TYR A 137 -18.11 10.59 33.89
C TYR A 137 -19.38 10.93 33.08
N ALA A 138 -19.54 12.20 32.66
CA ALA A 138 -20.66 12.60 31.82
C ALA A 138 -20.71 11.86 30.48
N ALA A 139 -19.58 11.64 29.85
CA ALA A 139 -19.50 10.84 28.62
C ALA A 139 -19.90 9.37 28.86
N ALA A 140 -19.49 8.77 29.97
CA ALA A 140 -19.88 7.40 30.33
C ALA A 140 -21.39 7.29 30.59
N GLU A 141 -21.99 8.26 31.26
CA GLU A 141 -23.46 8.32 31.47
C GLU A 141 -24.20 8.34 30.12
N GLN A 142 -23.69 9.06 29.13
CA GLN A 142 -24.28 9.06 27.79
C GLN A 142 -24.20 7.68 27.11
N ILE A 143 -23.10 6.95 27.26
CA ILE A 143 -22.98 5.58 26.75
C ILE A 143 -24.05 4.69 27.38
N TYR A 144 -24.24 4.75 28.68
CA TYR A 144 -25.25 3.96 29.38
C TYR A 144 -26.67 4.38 28.99
N ALA A 145 -26.92 5.67 28.78
CA ALA A 145 -28.21 6.17 28.31
C ALA A 145 -28.54 5.66 26.90
N LEU A 146 -27.55 5.69 25.98
CA LEU A 146 -27.71 5.16 24.61
C LEU A 146 -27.98 3.65 24.62
N ARG A 147 -27.26 2.88 25.46
CA ARG A 147 -27.49 1.44 25.61
C ARG A 147 -28.88 1.13 26.15
N ARG A 148 -29.37 1.92 27.10
CA ARG A 148 -30.73 1.81 27.63
C ARG A 148 -31.77 2.11 26.54
N ALA A 149 -31.62 3.24 25.83
CA ALA A 149 -32.51 3.62 24.74
C ALA A 149 -32.55 2.56 23.64
N ARG A 150 -31.42 1.96 23.30
CA ARG A 150 -31.36 0.84 22.36
C ARG A 150 -32.17 -0.36 22.86
N LEU A 151 -32.04 -0.73 24.13
CA LEU A 151 -32.79 -1.83 24.72
C LEU A 151 -34.30 -1.54 24.70
N GLU A 152 -34.71 -0.36 25.13
CA GLU A 152 -36.11 0.08 25.15
C GLU A 152 -36.75 0.08 23.75
N LEU A 153 -36.01 0.52 22.72
CA LEU A 153 -36.45 0.45 21.34
C LEU A 153 -36.63 -1.00 20.84
N VAL A 154 -35.73 -1.88 21.19
CA VAL A 154 -35.76 -3.28 20.73
C VAL A 154 -36.84 -4.09 21.49
N THR A 155 -37.05 -3.80 22.79
CA THR A 155 -38.06 -4.49 23.61
C THR A 155 -39.48 -3.94 23.40
N GLY A 156 -39.59 -2.72 22.78
CA GLY A 156 -40.91 -2.09 22.57
C GLY A 156 -41.49 -1.41 23.82
N GLU A 157 -40.68 -1.18 24.86
CA GLU A 157 -41.12 -0.56 26.13
C GLU A 157 -41.52 0.90 25.98
N LEU A 158 -41.10 1.59 24.89
CA LEU A 158 -41.44 2.99 24.63
C LEU A 158 -42.89 3.23 24.18
N GLY A 159 -43.72 2.21 24.08
CA GLY A 159 -45.18 2.32 23.89
C GLY A 159 -45.67 2.85 22.55
N GLU A 160 -44.85 3.54 21.78
CA GLU A 160 -45.11 3.97 20.41
C GLU A 160 -44.27 3.14 19.45
N GLY A 161 -44.95 2.27 18.68
CA GLY A 161 -44.27 1.33 17.81
C GLY A 161 -43.51 1.98 16.66
N VAL A 162 -42.24 2.26 16.84
CA VAL A 162 -41.35 2.58 15.74
C VAL A 162 -40.95 1.27 15.07
N PHE A 163 -41.41 1.04 13.85
CA PHE A 163 -41.18 -0.21 13.11
C PHE A 163 -40.51 0.05 11.77
N GLY A 164 -39.95 -1.01 11.19
CA GLY A 164 -39.42 -0.99 9.84
C GLY A 164 -38.16 -0.14 9.66
N GLU A 165 -38.19 0.76 8.70
CA GLU A 165 -37.02 1.59 8.36
C GLU A 165 -36.71 2.66 9.43
N GLY A 166 -37.74 3.18 10.10
CA GLY A 166 -37.57 4.13 11.20
C GLY A 166 -36.78 3.52 12.36
N LEU A 167 -37.12 2.30 12.76
CA LEU A 167 -36.40 1.57 13.81
C LEU A 167 -34.95 1.30 13.40
N ARG A 168 -34.72 0.85 12.16
CA ARG A 168 -33.36 0.63 11.67
C ARG A 168 -32.53 1.90 11.64
N SER A 169 -33.13 3.02 11.28
CA SER A 169 -32.44 4.32 11.26
C SER A 169 -32.09 4.80 12.66
N ALA A 170 -33.01 4.66 13.61
CA ALA A 170 -32.78 5.02 15.02
C ALA A 170 -31.68 4.15 15.64
N LEU A 171 -31.69 2.84 15.41
CA LEU A 171 -30.65 1.93 15.92
C LEU A 171 -29.26 2.26 15.33
N ARG A 172 -29.16 2.55 14.04
CA ARG A 172 -27.90 2.97 13.42
C ARG A 172 -27.38 4.26 14.02
N GLU A 173 -28.24 5.22 14.30
CA GLU A 173 -27.83 6.50 14.89
C GLU A 173 -27.38 6.31 16.35
N ILE A 174 -28.04 5.46 17.12
CA ILE A 174 -27.60 5.11 18.46
C ILE A 174 -26.22 4.42 18.41
N GLU A 175 -26.03 3.47 17.51
CA GLU A 175 -24.74 2.80 17.33
C GLU A 175 -23.62 3.76 16.94
N ARG A 176 -23.91 4.71 16.05
CA ARG A 176 -22.95 5.75 15.64
C ARG A 176 -22.55 6.63 16.84
N LEU A 177 -23.53 7.13 17.58
CA LEU A 177 -23.28 7.96 18.75
C LEU A 177 -22.55 7.18 19.84
N GLU A 178 -22.95 5.94 20.14
CA GLU A 178 -22.26 5.08 21.11
C GLU A 178 -20.79 4.87 20.72
N ALA A 179 -20.50 4.61 19.43
CA ALA A 179 -19.15 4.44 18.93
C ALA A 179 -18.30 5.72 19.10
N GLU A 180 -18.87 6.91 18.86
CA GLU A 180 -18.19 8.18 19.06
C GLU A 180 -17.85 8.45 20.53
N TYR A 181 -18.79 8.19 21.46
CA TYR A 181 -18.52 8.30 22.88
C TYR A 181 -17.52 7.26 23.39
N LEU A 182 -17.60 6.02 22.91
CA LEU A 182 -16.63 4.97 23.25
C LEU A 182 -15.22 5.31 22.74
N ALA A 183 -15.12 5.97 21.59
CA ALA A 183 -13.82 6.41 21.07
C ALA A 183 -13.12 7.42 22.01
N LEU A 184 -13.86 8.22 22.79
CA LEU A 184 -13.26 9.11 23.78
C LEU A 184 -12.52 8.35 24.89
N PHE A 185 -12.88 7.09 25.13
CA PHE A 185 -12.22 6.22 26.12
C PHE A 185 -11.23 5.26 25.48
N PHE A 186 -11.63 4.57 24.42
CA PHE A 186 -10.83 3.50 23.83
C PHE A 186 -9.94 3.95 22.67
N GLY A 187 -10.04 5.22 22.28
CA GLY A 187 -9.28 5.78 21.17
C GLY A 187 -9.89 5.48 19.81
N LYS A 188 -9.23 5.98 18.79
CA LYS A 188 -9.57 5.74 17.38
C LYS A 188 -8.43 5.06 16.67
N ARG A 189 -8.76 4.14 15.78
CA ARG A 189 -7.81 3.54 14.85
C ARG A 189 -8.14 4.03 13.45
N HIS A 190 -7.12 4.49 12.76
CA HIS A 190 -7.21 4.90 11.37
C HIS A 190 -6.17 4.14 10.56
N THR A 191 -6.54 3.77 9.34
CA THR A 191 -5.64 3.07 8.42
C THR A 191 -5.66 3.81 7.10
N CYS A 192 -4.52 4.25 6.65
CA CYS A 192 -4.33 4.84 5.33
C CYS A 192 -3.29 4.07 4.52
N ARG A 193 -3.28 4.29 3.21
CA ARG A 193 -2.34 3.67 2.29
C ARG A 193 -1.67 4.77 1.50
N SER A 194 -0.38 4.65 1.31
CA SER A 194 0.39 5.52 0.44
C SER A 194 1.18 4.69 -0.56
N VAL A 195 1.38 5.23 -1.74
CA VAL A 195 2.18 4.63 -2.79
C VAL A 195 3.43 5.47 -2.99
N LYS A 196 4.59 4.86 -2.87
CA LYS A 196 5.87 5.53 -3.10
C LYS A 196 6.53 4.96 -4.35
N HIS A 197 6.94 5.86 -5.23
CA HIS A 197 7.62 5.52 -6.48
C HIS A 197 9.10 5.86 -6.39
N PHE A 198 9.94 4.96 -6.90
CA PHE A 198 11.38 5.18 -7.00
C PHE A 198 11.83 4.96 -8.43
N VAL A 199 12.45 5.98 -9.01
CA VAL A 199 12.99 5.93 -10.37
C VAL A 199 14.48 5.64 -10.29
N LEU A 200 14.92 4.58 -10.96
CA LEU A 200 16.27 4.07 -10.90
C LEU A 200 16.85 3.93 -12.33
N PRO A 201 17.80 4.79 -12.74
CA PRO A 201 18.60 4.51 -13.92
C PRO A 201 19.52 3.32 -13.65
N VAL A 202 19.50 2.33 -14.54
CA VAL A 202 20.36 1.16 -14.44
C VAL A 202 21.75 1.48 -14.97
N GLU A 203 22.80 1.10 -14.23
CA GLU A 203 24.19 1.27 -14.60
C GLU A 203 24.82 -0.06 -15.04
N GLU A 204 25.74 -0.01 -16.01
CA GLU A 204 26.41 -1.20 -16.52
C GLU A 204 27.26 -1.87 -15.43
N GLY A 205 27.04 -3.17 -15.21
CA GLY A 205 27.76 -3.97 -14.20
C GLY A 205 27.26 -3.82 -12.76
N VAL A 206 26.29 -2.95 -12.49
CA VAL A 206 25.69 -2.82 -11.16
C VAL A 206 24.43 -3.68 -11.07
N ALA A 207 24.44 -4.65 -10.15
CA ALA A 207 23.36 -5.62 -9.99
C ALA A 207 22.45 -5.34 -8.77
N ASN A 208 22.88 -4.53 -7.82
CA ASN A 208 22.15 -4.27 -6.59
C ASN A 208 22.04 -2.77 -6.32
N TYR A 209 20.84 -2.33 -6.03
CA TYR A 209 20.52 -0.93 -5.76
C TYR A 209 19.69 -0.81 -4.50
N VAL A 210 20.13 0.01 -3.56
CA VAL A 210 19.32 0.42 -2.41
C VAL A 210 18.42 1.55 -2.89
N VAL A 211 17.12 1.34 -2.90
CA VAL A 211 16.13 2.35 -3.37
C VAL A 211 15.57 3.18 -2.23
N ALA A 212 15.41 2.57 -1.06
CA ALA A 212 14.92 3.23 0.15
C ALA A 212 15.29 2.41 1.38
N ARG A 213 14.93 2.91 2.54
CA ARG A 213 14.89 2.13 3.79
C ARG A 213 13.50 2.24 4.40
N PHE A 214 13.14 1.25 5.17
CA PHE A 214 11.81 1.18 5.78
C PHE A 214 11.93 0.87 7.28
N HIS A 215 11.25 1.69 8.08
CA HIS A 215 11.14 1.52 9.52
C HIS A 215 9.67 1.34 9.90
N HIS A 216 9.39 0.43 10.83
CA HIS A 216 8.01 0.08 11.20
C HIS A 216 7.26 1.19 11.95
N GLU A 217 7.95 2.18 12.51
CA GLU A 217 7.35 3.33 13.20
C GLU A 217 7.39 4.62 12.37
N GLU A 218 8.26 4.72 11.35
CA GLU A 218 8.48 5.95 10.58
C GLU A 218 8.10 5.79 9.09
N GLY A 219 7.88 4.54 8.65
CA GLY A 219 7.58 4.23 7.27
C GLY A 219 8.83 4.22 6.40
N ILE A 220 8.72 4.78 5.18
CA ILE A 220 9.86 4.89 4.26
C ILE A 220 10.73 6.07 4.70
N VAL A 221 11.98 5.76 5.01
CA VAL A 221 13.01 6.73 5.41
C VAL A 221 14.07 6.89 4.31
N ALA A 222 14.91 7.89 4.44
CA ALA A 222 15.97 8.18 3.47
C ALA A 222 16.99 7.03 3.38
N GLN A 223 17.68 6.92 2.24
CA GLN A 223 18.65 5.83 2.01
C GLN A 223 19.84 5.84 2.99
N ASP A 224 20.20 7.01 3.49
CA ASP A 224 21.28 7.24 4.46
C ASP A 224 20.85 7.06 5.92
N ASP A 225 19.56 6.93 6.17
CA ASP A 225 19.04 6.66 7.51
C ASP A 225 19.21 5.17 7.86
N LEU A 226 20.07 4.90 8.82
CA LEU A 226 20.39 3.53 9.23
C LEU A 226 19.40 2.91 10.22
N SER A 227 18.34 3.64 10.61
CA SER A 227 17.29 3.13 11.50
C SER A 227 16.40 2.08 10.82
N GLY A 228 16.22 2.20 9.49
CA GLY A 228 15.37 1.33 8.71
C GLY A 228 16.11 0.17 8.02
N ASP A 229 15.39 -0.92 7.78
CA ASP A 229 15.84 -2.03 6.96
C ASP A 229 15.88 -1.64 5.47
N ILE A 230 16.76 -2.29 4.73
CA ILE A 230 17.03 -1.95 3.33
C ILE A 230 15.90 -2.45 2.42
N VAL A 231 15.39 -1.56 1.57
CA VAL A 231 14.59 -1.90 0.40
C VAL A 231 15.50 -1.88 -0.82
N MET A 232 15.67 -3.03 -1.47
CA MET A 232 16.71 -3.23 -2.48
C MET A 232 16.15 -3.83 -3.77
N ILE A 233 16.59 -3.31 -4.91
CA ILE A 233 16.41 -3.91 -6.22
C ILE A 233 17.66 -4.74 -6.54
N THR A 234 17.44 -6.00 -6.92
CA THR A 234 18.50 -6.91 -7.42
C THR A 234 18.17 -7.30 -8.85
N ILE A 235 19.14 -7.10 -9.75
CA ILE A 235 19.05 -7.45 -11.17
C ILE A 235 19.93 -8.65 -11.45
N ARG A 236 19.35 -9.72 -11.94
CA ARG A 236 20.07 -10.95 -12.33
C ARG A 236 19.89 -11.21 -13.80
N PRO A 237 20.94 -11.03 -14.62
CA PRO A 237 20.85 -11.33 -16.04
C PRO A 237 20.57 -12.83 -16.25
N THR A 238 19.89 -13.15 -17.33
CA THR A 238 19.62 -14.53 -17.74
C THR A 238 20.53 -14.91 -18.91
N ASP A 239 20.78 -16.21 -19.06
CA ASP A 239 21.51 -16.71 -20.22
C ASP A 239 20.62 -16.56 -21.47
N MET A 240 21.00 -15.65 -22.36
CA MET A 240 20.31 -15.39 -23.61
C MET A 240 21.20 -15.68 -24.81
N THR A 241 20.60 -16.24 -25.83
CA THR A 241 21.26 -16.40 -27.15
C THR A 241 20.90 -15.21 -28.04
N TYR A 242 21.90 -14.46 -28.43
CA TYR A 242 21.73 -13.34 -29.36
C TYR A 242 21.97 -13.76 -30.83
N PRO A 243 21.34 -13.06 -31.79
CA PRO A 243 21.55 -13.36 -33.20
C PRO A 243 23.01 -13.12 -33.63
N ALA A 244 23.50 -13.89 -34.58
CA ALA A 244 24.84 -13.66 -35.11
C ALA A 244 24.90 -12.35 -35.88
N GLY A 245 25.85 -11.51 -35.50
CA GLY A 245 26.09 -10.22 -36.15
C GLY A 245 27.17 -10.28 -37.23
N ASN A 246 27.31 -9.19 -37.96
CA ASN A 246 28.41 -8.97 -38.89
C ASN A 246 29.39 -7.94 -38.30
N PRO A 247 30.64 -8.33 -37.94
CA PRO A 247 31.60 -7.37 -37.35
C PRO A 247 31.94 -6.16 -38.24
N LYS A 248 31.66 -6.27 -39.54
CA LYS A 248 31.85 -5.19 -40.52
C LYS A 248 30.56 -4.42 -40.79
N GLY A 249 29.49 -4.71 -40.08
CA GLY A 249 28.20 -4.04 -40.22
C GLY A 249 28.27 -2.55 -39.88
N ARG A 250 27.42 -1.77 -40.56
CA ARG A 250 27.34 -0.33 -40.36
C ARG A 250 26.23 0.11 -39.41
N THR A 251 25.35 -0.84 -39.04
CA THR A 251 24.21 -0.56 -38.18
C THR A 251 24.38 -1.31 -36.88
N ALA A 252 24.41 -0.61 -35.76
CA ALA A 252 24.49 -1.18 -34.42
C ALA A 252 23.11 -1.26 -33.77
N TYR A 253 22.83 -2.39 -33.18
CA TYR A 253 21.65 -2.58 -32.32
C TYR A 253 22.08 -3.06 -30.94
N ARG A 254 21.59 -2.41 -29.89
CA ARG A 254 21.69 -2.91 -28.51
C ARG A 254 20.50 -3.82 -28.26
N TYR A 255 20.77 -5.06 -27.92
CA TYR A 255 19.81 -6.07 -27.52
C TYR A 255 19.73 -6.06 -25.99
N ALA A 256 18.52 -6.02 -25.44
CA ALA A 256 18.33 -6.11 -24.02
C ALA A 256 18.46 -7.57 -23.54
N ASN A 257 18.91 -7.75 -22.31
CA ASN A 257 18.81 -9.05 -21.60
C ASN A 257 17.48 -9.08 -20.85
N ASN A 258 16.74 -10.20 -20.93
CA ASN A 258 15.54 -10.43 -20.12
C ASN A 258 15.98 -10.79 -18.69
N ALA A 259 16.44 -9.79 -17.97
CA ALA A 259 16.95 -9.97 -16.62
C ALA A 259 15.81 -10.21 -15.62
N ARG A 260 16.09 -11.01 -14.61
CA ARG A 260 15.22 -11.20 -13.46
C ARG A 260 15.48 -10.07 -12.48
N VAL A 261 14.48 -9.21 -12.31
CA VAL A 261 14.52 -8.06 -11.41
C VAL A 261 13.66 -8.37 -10.20
N SER A 262 14.24 -8.34 -9.00
CA SER A 262 13.55 -8.56 -7.75
C SER A 262 13.64 -7.34 -6.85
N LEU A 263 12.54 -6.98 -6.19
CA LEU A 263 12.49 -5.99 -5.12
C LEU A 263 12.34 -6.75 -3.80
N SER A 264 13.20 -6.47 -2.84
CA SER A 264 13.21 -7.12 -1.54
C SER A 264 13.28 -6.08 -0.41
N TYR A 265 12.72 -6.46 0.74
CA TYR A 265 12.79 -5.72 2.01
C TYR A 265 13.45 -6.63 3.05
N GLY A 266 14.61 -6.23 3.55
CA GLY A 266 15.42 -7.10 4.41
C GLY A 266 15.68 -8.45 3.74
N SER A 267 15.18 -9.53 4.32
CA SER A 267 15.28 -10.90 3.78
C SER A 267 14.06 -11.35 2.97
N GLU A 268 12.98 -10.56 2.93
CA GLU A 268 11.74 -10.89 2.25
C GLU A 268 11.75 -10.39 0.81
N GLN A 269 11.44 -11.27 -0.14
CA GLN A 269 11.24 -10.89 -1.54
C GLN A 269 9.79 -10.44 -1.74
N LEU A 270 9.61 -9.16 -2.08
CA LEU A 270 8.29 -8.57 -2.26
C LEU A 270 7.72 -8.88 -3.65
N VAL A 271 8.54 -8.75 -4.68
CA VAL A 271 8.15 -9.01 -6.08
C VAL A 271 9.36 -9.44 -6.90
N GLU A 272 9.10 -10.24 -7.94
CA GLU A 272 10.06 -10.59 -8.99
C GLU A 272 9.40 -10.48 -10.35
N ARG A 273 10.10 -9.85 -11.32
CA ARG A 273 9.68 -9.67 -12.71
C ARG A 273 10.81 -10.00 -13.67
N GLN A 274 10.48 -10.45 -14.85
CA GLN A 274 11.44 -10.53 -15.97
C GLN A 274 11.28 -9.27 -16.83
N LEU A 275 12.34 -8.46 -16.90
CA LEU A 275 12.31 -7.17 -17.55
C LEU A 275 13.49 -7.04 -18.54
N PRO A 276 13.29 -6.38 -19.70
CA PRO A 276 14.36 -6.15 -20.67
C PRO A 276 15.30 -5.05 -20.18
N ILE A 277 16.55 -5.42 -19.89
CA ILE A 277 17.58 -4.51 -19.38
C ILE A 277 18.70 -4.39 -20.39
N TYR A 278 18.92 -3.21 -20.95
CA TYR A 278 19.93 -2.96 -21.98
C TYR A 278 21.35 -3.04 -21.45
N GLU A 279 21.61 -2.63 -20.22
CA GLU A 279 22.94 -2.59 -19.59
C GLU A 279 23.53 -3.98 -19.44
N PHE A 280 22.70 -5.00 -19.29
CA PHE A 280 23.11 -6.42 -19.25
C PHE A 280 22.99 -7.14 -20.59
N GLY A 281 22.69 -6.42 -21.65
CA GLY A 281 22.54 -6.93 -22.99
C GLY A 281 23.81 -6.86 -23.83
N GLN A 282 23.67 -7.06 -25.15
CA GLN A 282 24.79 -7.05 -26.09
C GLN A 282 24.55 -6.13 -27.30
N THR A 283 25.60 -5.40 -27.72
CA THR A 283 25.56 -4.63 -28.96
C THR A 283 26.01 -5.51 -30.13
N ILE A 284 25.19 -5.57 -31.16
CA ILE A 284 25.43 -6.38 -32.37
C ILE A 284 25.39 -5.50 -33.61
N TYR A 285 26.34 -5.69 -34.50
CA TYR A 285 26.46 -4.95 -35.75
C TYR A 285 25.89 -5.79 -36.92
N PHE A 286 25.22 -5.12 -37.83
CA PHE A 286 24.64 -5.71 -39.07
C PHE A 286 25.02 -4.91 -40.29
#